data_cea781dda08ce2bad4a6bb390c93f7f2
#
_entry.id   cea781dda08ce2bad4a6bb390c93f7f2
#
_cell.length_a   1.000
_cell.length_b   1.000
_cell.length_c   1.000
_cell.angle_alpha   90.00
_cell.angle_beta   90.00
_cell.angle_gamma   90.00
#
_symmetry.space_group_name_H-M   'P 1'
#
loop_
_entity.id
_entity.type
_entity.pdbx_description
1 polymer ?
#
loop_
_entity_poly.entity_id
_entity_poly.type
_entity_poly.pdbx_seq_one_letter_code
_entity_poly.pdbx_strand_id
1 'polypeptide(L)'
;DYTPGVDPSHIQIFGHFLYEKGKGFFEIPHSMRLPERYREPQILSSAQEAPFLAYELEPLKPWIYEIDPRLNKPAHLQLKIRKIQRSKKTKGQQWLVDLIYESENGWVDIFTIWDAFGQKRKHVFSEAGLLSLKDPRFNWIRQLQKRQLDRVKGMIRMNTLEWIRLSVFEEIHLPHDAEAEETKSLLDQIGRFETSQLLNISQLKAHLRPYQEIGLHWLWFLYCHRLSGLLCDDMGLGKTHQAMALLAAISHEDGEKSKKYLVVCPTSVIYHWQDLLQKFLPEMRVCTYYG
;
A
#
# COMPACT_ATOMS: atom_id res chain seq x y z
N ASP A 1 -27.76 -12.79 -35.47
CA ASP A 1 -27.90 -11.42 -36.01
C ASP A 1 -29.30 -10.92 -35.70
N TYR A 2 -29.40 -10.10 -34.65
CA TYR A 2 -30.63 -9.40 -34.32
C TYR A 2 -30.78 -8.32 -35.39
N THR A 3 -31.65 -8.54 -36.35
CA THR A 3 -32.04 -7.45 -37.28
C THR A 3 -32.86 -6.43 -36.47
N PRO A 4 -32.42 -5.15 -36.41
CA PRO A 4 -33.19 -4.12 -35.74
C PRO A 4 -34.57 -4.02 -36.42
N GLY A 5 -35.62 -4.34 -35.64
CA GLY A 5 -37.01 -4.21 -36.14
C GLY A 5 -37.93 -5.39 -35.84
N VAL A 6 -37.42 -6.48 -35.21
CA VAL A 6 -38.31 -7.62 -34.81
C VAL A 6 -38.82 -7.36 -33.40
N ASP A 7 -40.13 -7.26 -33.23
CA ASP A 7 -40.77 -7.15 -31.91
C ASP A 7 -40.56 -8.48 -31.12
N PRO A 8 -39.87 -8.46 -29.97
CA PRO A 8 -39.63 -9.65 -29.18
C PRO A 8 -40.90 -10.41 -28.76
N SER A 9 -42.02 -9.73 -28.69
CA SER A 9 -43.33 -10.34 -28.35
C SER A 9 -43.82 -11.38 -29.35
N HIS A 10 -43.29 -11.38 -30.58
CA HIS A 10 -43.65 -12.30 -31.65
C HIS A 10 -42.72 -13.54 -31.73
N ILE A 11 -41.73 -13.65 -30.85
CA ILE A 11 -40.78 -14.75 -30.82
C ILE A 11 -41.01 -15.62 -29.58
N GLN A 12 -41.16 -16.90 -29.79
CA GLN A 12 -41.25 -17.89 -28.71
C GLN A 12 -40.18 -18.98 -28.90
N ILE A 13 -39.55 -19.40 -27.81
CA ILE A 13 -38.50 -20.43 -27.83
C ILE A 13 -39.07 -21.73 -27.27
N PHE A 14 -39.01 -22.80 -28.07
CA PHE A 14 -39.43 -24.14 -27.72
C PHE A 14 -38.22 -25.09 -27.79
N GLY A 15 -37.53 -25.27 -26.67
CA GLY A 15 -36.32 -26.11 -26.64
C GLY A 15 -35.23 -25.61 -27.58
N HIS A 16 -35.01 -26.28 -28.69
CA HIS A 16 -34.02 -25.92 -29.71
C HIS A 16 -34.62 -25.17 -30.91
N PHE A 17 -35.89 -24.86 -30.87
CA PHE A 17 -36.59 -24.19 -31.95
C PHE A 17 -37.07 -22.81 -31.54
N LEU A 18 -36.91 -21.87 -32.43
CA LEU A 18 -37.45 -20.52 -32.33
C LEU A 18 -38.72 -20.48 -33.22
N TYR A 19 -39.84 -20.06 -32.64
CA TYR A 19 -41.04 -19.78 -33.38
C TYR A 19 -41.21 -18.28 -33.56
N GLU A 20 -41.29 -17.82 -34.81
CA GLU A 20 -41.62 -16.46 -35.17
C GLU A 20 -43.01 -16.43 -35.80
N LYS A 21 -43.93 -15.66 -35.21
CA LYS A 21 -45.32 -15.55 -35.68
C LYS A 21 -45.35 -15.06 -37.12
N GLY A 22 -45.94 -15.85 -37.98
CA GLY A 22 -46.04 -15.60 -39.42
C GLY A 22 -44.92 -16.15 -40.29
N LYS A 23 -43.82 -16.62 -39.69
CA LYS A 23 -42.71 -17.23 -40.43
C LYS A 23 -42.46 -18.68 -40.09
N GLY A 24 -42.96 -19.18 -38.91
CA GLY A 24 -42.87 -20.60 -38.53
C GLY A 24 -41.74 -20.92 -37.58
N PHE A 25 -41.33 -22.19 -37.56
CA PHE A 25 -40.27 -22.72 -36.68
C PHE A 25 -38.92 -22.72 -37.37
N PHE A 26 -37.90 -22.26 -36.65
CA PHE A 26 -36.51 -22.28 -37.08
C PHE A 26 -35.68 -23.05 -36.05
N GLU A 27 -34.82 -23.94 -36.50
CA GLU A 27 -33.89 -24.59 -35.60
C GLU A 27 -32.77 -23.63 -35.19
N ILE A 28 -32.53 -23.50 -33.86
CA ILE A 28 -31.46 -22.69 -33.33
C ILE A 28 -30.11 -23.41 -33.61
N PRO A 29 -29.15 -22.78 -34.32
CA PRO A 29 -27.86 -23.39 -34.60
C PRO A 29 -27.18 -23.87 -33.30
N HIS A 30 -26.44 -24.97 -33.35
CA HIS A 30 -25.82 -25.59 -32.18
C HIS A 30 -24.90 -24.58 -31.44
N SER A 31 -24.21 -23.71 -32.19
CA SER A 31 -23.34 -22.63 -31.67
C SER A 31 -24.10 -21.52 -30.94
N MET A 32 -25.41 -21.44 -31.14
CA MET A 32 -26.28 -20.44 -30.51
C MET A 32 -27.17 -21.03 -29.41
N ARG A 33 -27.02 -22.33 -29.09
CA ARG A 33 -27.79 -22.95 -28.02
C ARG A 33 -27.16 -22.73 -26.68
N LEU A 34 -27.96 -22.30 -25.70
CA LEU A 34 -27.49 -22.18 -24.32
C LEU A 34 -27.10 -23.58 -23.82
N PRO A 35 -25.93 -23.78 -23.21
CA PRO A 35 -25.53 -25.05 -22.64
C PRO A 35 -26.57 -25.57 -21.65
N GLU A 36 -26.83 -26.88 -21.66
CA GLU A 36 -27.94 -27.53 -20.89
C GLU A 36 -27.88 -27.16 -19.39
N ARG A 37 -26.70 -27.07 -18.81
CA ARG A 37 -26.49 -26.72 -17.39
C ARG A 37 -27.03 -25.33 -16.99
N TYR A 38 -27.31 -24.43 -17.94
CA TYR A 38 -27.83 -23.11 -17.69
C TYR A 38 -29.29 -22.92 -18.13
N ARG A 39 -30.00 -23.98 -18.48
CA ARG A 39 -31.42 -23.91 -18.84
C ARG A 39 -32.32 -23.63 -17.66
N GLU A 40 -31.87 -24.00 -16.44
CA GLU A 40 -32.60 -23.75 -15.22
C GLU A 40 -31.86 -22.66 -14.39
N PRO A 41 -32.57 -21.86 -13.59
CA PRO A 41 -31.97 -20.89 -12.70
C PRO A 41 -30.95 -21.56 -11.78
N GLN A 42 -29.73 -20.98 -11.72
CA GLN A 42 -28.64 -21.47 -10.88
C GLN A 42 -28.45 -20.52 -9.71
N ILE A 43 -28.35 -21.02 -8.50
CA ILE A 43 -27.96 -20.29 -7.31
C ILE A 43 -26.51 -20.67 -7.01
N LEU A 44 -25.61 -19.70 -7.15
CA LEU A 44 -24.19 -19.90 -6.86
C LEU A 44 -23.90 -19.66 -5.39
N SER A 45 -23.10 -20.52 -4.79
CA SER A 45 -22.52 -20.25 -3.47
C SER A 45 -21.44 -19.18 -3.59
N SER A 46 -21.15 -18.44 -2.50
CA SER A 46 -20.11 -17.40 -2.48
C SER A 46 -18.71 -17.89 -2.92
N ALA A 47 -18.43 -19.19 -2.78
CA ALA A 47 -17.21 -19.80 -3.29
C ALA A 47 -17.17 -19.98 -4.81
N GLN A 48 -18.33 -20.08 -5.43
CA GLN A 48 -18.51 -20.31 -6.88
C GLN A 48 -18.69 -19.00 -7.66
N GLU A 49 -19.15 -17.92 -7.01
CA GLU A 49 -19.42 -16.61 -7.65
C GLU A 49 -18.23 -16.08 -8.43
N ALA A 50 -17.10 -15.87 -7.75
CA ALA A 50 -15.93 -15.27 -8.39
C ALA A 50 -15.32 -16.16 -9.50
N PRO A 51 -15.19 -17.49 -9.37
CA PRO A 51 -14.79 -18.38 -10.47
C PRO A 51 -15.76 -18.35 -11.66
N PHE A 52 -17.06 -18.37 -11.39
CA PHE A 52 -18.07 -18.28 -12.44
C PHE A 52 -17.94 -16.99 -13.25
N LEU A 53 -17.90 -15.85 -12.56
CA LEU A 53 -17.76 -14.54 -13.21
C LEU A 53 -16.43 -14.40 -13.98
N ALA A 54 -15.37 -15.01 -13.47
CA ALA A 54 -14.05 -14.92 -14.09
C ALA A 54 -13.88 -15.78 -15.34
N TYR A 55 -14.53 -16.94 -15.40
CA TYR A 55 -14.23 -17.95 -16.41
C TYR A 55 -15.44 -18.43 -17.23
N GLU A 56 -16.65 -18.37 -16.65
CA GLU A 56 -17.85 -18.91 -17.29
C GLU A 56 -18.77 -17.84 -17.86
N LEU A 57 -18.75 -16.63 -17.31
CA LEU A 57 -19.61 -15.53 -17.75
C LEU A 57 -19.28 -15.05 -19.17
N GLU A 58 -18.00 -14.93 -19.51
CA GLU A 58 -17.59 -14.42 -20.83
C GLU A 58 -18.11 -15.26 -22.00
N PRO A 59 -17.97 -16.60 -21.98
CA PRO A 59 -18.60 -17.48 -22.99
C PRO A 59 -20.12 -17.37 -23.05
N LEU A 60 -20.79 -16.98 -21.95
CA LEU A 60 -22.25 -16.87 -21.90
C LEU A 60 -22.79 -15.54 -22.41
N LYS A 61 -21.97 -14.53 -22.58
CA LYS A 61 -22.40 -13.18 -23.02
C LYS A 61 -23.34 -13.16 -24.23
N PRO A 62 -23.19 -14.01 -25.27
CA PRO A 62 -24.12 -14.03 -26.39
C PRO A 62 -25.57 -14.35 -26.02
N TRP A 63 -25.80 -15.01 -24.87
CA TRP A 63 -27.14 -15.39 -24.39
C TRP A 63 -27.66 -14.52 -23.26
N ILE A 64 -26.87 -13.54 -22.77
CA ILE A 64 -27.26 -12.67 -21.68
C ILE A 64 -27.95 -11.47 -22.25
N TYR A 65 -29.20 -11.25 -21.87
CA TYR A 65 -29.98 -10.07 -22.23
C TYR A 65 -29.65 -8.87 -21.35
N GLU A 66 -29.53 -9.11 -20.05
CA GLU A 66 -29.23 -8.08 -19.06
C GLU A 66 -28.27 -8.64 -18.03
N ILE A 67 -27.32 -7.81 -17.61
CA ILE A 67 -26.34 -8.15 -16.59
C ILE A 67 -26.18 -6.98 -15.62
N ASP A 68 -26.20 -7.27 -14.33
CA ASP A 68 -25.90 -6.26 -13.32
C ASP A 68 -24.46 -5.77 -13.53
N PRO A 69 -24.24 -4.44 -13.67
CA PRO A 69 -22.91 -3.85 -13.88
C PRO A 69 -21.89 -4.29 -12.83
N ARG A 70 -22.32 -4.57 -11.60
CA ARG A 70 -21.44 -5.05 -10.51
C ARG A 70 -20.79 -6.41 -10.78
N LEU A 71 -21.38 -7.22 -11.69
CA LEU A 71 -20.82 -8.53 -12.06
C LEU A 71 -19.64 -8.43 -13.02
N ASN A 72 -19.39 -7.26 -13.59
CA ASN A 72 -18.27 -7.01 -14.48
C ASN A 72 -16.99 -6.67 -13.70
N LYS A 73 -15.84 -6.76 -14.40
CA LYS A 73 -14.60 -6.17 -13.91
C LYS A 73 -14.75 -4.65 -13.92
N PRO A 74 -14.36 -3.96 -12.84
CA PRO A 74 -14.42 -2.50 -12.80
C PRO A 74 -13.49 -1.89 -13.85
N ALA A 75 -13.95 -0.84 -14.53
CA ALA A 75 -13.14 -0.07 -15.48
C ALA A 75 -12.12 0.79 -14.72
N HIS A 76 -12.54 1.35 -13.60
CA HIS A 76 -11.71 2.15 -12.71
C HIS A 76 -11.70 1.55 -11.31
N LEU A 77 -10.52 1.53 -10.71
CA LEU A 77 -10.36 1.06 -9.33
C LEU A 77 -9.28 1.92 -8.67
N GLN A 78 -9.65 2.65 -7.64
CA GLN A 78 -8.78 3.58 -6.93
C GLN A 78 -8.69 3.23 -5.45
N LEU A 79 -7.50 3.35 -4.87
CA LEU A 79 -7.31 3.26 -3.43
C LEU A 79 -7.75 4.58 -2.79
N LYS A 80 -8.64 4.51 -1.81
CA LYS A 80 -9.12 5.67 -1.05
C LYS A 80 -8.93 5.48 0.44
N ILE A 81 -8.70 6.58 1.12
CA ILE A 81 -8.64 6.64 2.57
C ILE A 81 -10.00 7.13 3.08
N ARG A 82 -10.66 6.31 3.90
CA ARG A 82 -11.87 6.73 4.60
C ARG A 82 -11.56 7.43 5.91
N LYS A 83 -10.51 6.97 6.60
CA LYS A 83 -10.12 7.52 7.90
C LYS A 83 -8.65 7.32 8.16
N ILE A 84 -8.01 8.31 8.74
CA ILE A 84 -6.65 8.25 9.23
C ILE A 84 -6.62 8.66 10.71
N GLN A 85 -5.80 8.02 11.51
CA GLN A 85 -5.60 8.34 12.93
C GLN A 85 -4.15 8.10 13.32
N ARG A 86 -3.59 9.01 14.10
CA ARG A 86 -2.27 8.82 14.70
C ARG A 86 -2.40 8.01 15.99
N SER A 87 -1.59 6.97 16.14
CA SER A 87 -1.59 6.17 17.37
C SER A 87 -0.91 6.93 18.51
N LYS A 88 -1.68 7.26 19.56
CA LYS A 88 -1.15 7.93 20.77
C LYS A 88 -0.40 6.99 21.73
N LYS A 89 -0.48 5.67 21.52
CA LYS A 89 -0.01 4.65 22.50
C LYS A 89 1.45 4.20 22.31
N THR A 90 2.07 4.51 21.20
CA THR A 90 3.44 4.06 20.90
C THR A 90 4.38 5.25 20.83
N LYS A 91 5.60 5.13 21.42
CA LYS A 91 6.70 6.11 21.26
C LYS A 91 7.16 6.27 19.80
N GLY A 92 6.61 5.49 18.86
CA GLY A 92 6.78 5.57 17.41
C GLY A 92 5.57 6.21 16.75
N GLN A 93 5.78 6.98 15.70
CA GLN A 93 4.70 7.44 14.83
C GLN A 93 4.11 6.23 14.12
N GLN A 94 2.99 5.73 14.63
CA GLN A 94 2.20 4.70 13.97
C GLN A 94 0.89 5.32 13.50
N TRP A 95 0.56 5.05 12.27
CA TRP A 95 -0.66 5.47 11.62
C TRP A 95 -1.67 4.32 11.63
N LEU A 96 -2.91 4.63 11.94
CA LEU A 96 -4.06 3.74 11.79
C LEU A 96 -4.86 4.29 10.61
N VAL A 97 -4.96 3.52 9.56
CA VAL A 97 -5.55 3.96 8.29
C VAL A 97 -6.66 3.00 7.88
N ASP A 98 -7.83 3.55 7.61
CA ASP A 98 -8.94 2.82 7.00
C ASP A 98 -8.89 3.04 5.49
N LEU A 99 -8.61 1.98 4.76
CA LEU A 99 -8.38 1.97 3.32
C LEU A 99 -9.40 1.08 2.62
N ILE A 100 -9.90 1.57 1.50
CA ILE A 100 -10.77 0.82 0.59
C ILE A 100 -10.30 0.98 -0.84
N TYR A 101 -10.63 0.02 -1.68
CA TYR A 101 -10.64 0.23 -3.12
C TYR A 101 -12.07 0.56 -3.57
N GLU A 102 -12.22 1.68 -4.26
CA GLU A 102 -13.49 2.14 -4.81
C GLU A 102 -13.48 2.05 -6.33
N SER A 103 -14.62 1.66 -6.88
CA SER A 103 -14.89 1.61 -8.32
C SER A 103 -16.16 2.41 -8.64
N GLU A 104 -16.53 2.44 -9.91
CA GLU A 104 -17.80 2.99 -10.38
C GLU A 104 -19.03 2.26 -9.81
N ASN A 105 -18.88 1.01 -9.35
CA ASN A 105 -19.98 0.17 -8.88
C ASN A 105 -20.13 0.16 -7.35
N GLY A 106 -19.04 0.43 -6.63
CA GLY A 106 -19.01 0.37 -5.18
C GLY A 106 -17.58 0.25 -4.64
N TRP A 107 -17.43 -0.36 -3.48
CA TRP A 107 -16.13 -0.43 -2.80
C TRP A 107 -15.86 -1.82 -2.22
N VAL A 108 -14.59 -2.09 -1.94
CA VAL A 108 -14.13 -3.26 -1.20
C VAL A 108 -13.10 -2.86 -0.16
N ASP A 109 -13.20 -3.41 1.04
CA ASP A 109 -12.22 -3.19 2.09
C ASP A 109 -10.96 -4.04 1.90
N ILE A 110 -9.86 -3.57 2.47
CA ILE A 110 -8.56 -4.24 2.37
C ILE A 110 -8.56 -5.62 3.04
N PHE A 111 -9.37 -5.82 4.09
CA PHE A 111 -9.43 -7.10 4.82
C PHE A 111 -10.01 -8.21 3.95
N THR A 112 -11.05 -7.89 3.18
CA THR A 112 -11.66 -8.84 2.21
C THR A 112 -10.62 -9.31 1.20
N ILE A 113 -9.82 -8.41 0.66
CA ILE A 113 -8.75 -8.74 -0.29
C ILE A 113 -7.63 -9.54 0.41
N TRP A 114 -7.23 -9.13 1.61
CA TRP A 114 -6.20 -9.83 2.38
C TRP A 114 -6.60 -11.25 2.76
N ASP A 115 -7.86 -11.46 3.19
CA ASP A 115 -8.40 -12.77 3.50
C ASP A 115 -8.44 -13.69 2.27
N ALA A 116 -8.80 -13.13 1.12
CA ALA A 116 -8.81 -13.87 -0.15
C ALA A 116 -7.39 -14.32 -0.55
N PHE A 117 -6.35 -13.54 -0.28
CA PHE A 117 -4.96 -13.98 -0.43
C PHE A 117 -4.63 -15.15 0.51
N GLY A 118 -5.05 -15.07 1.78
CA GLY A 118 -4.87 -16.14 2.77
C GLY A 118 -5.55 -17.45 2.34
N GLN A 119 -6.70 -17.35 1.70
CA GLN A 119 -7.47 -18.48 1.14
C GLN A 119 -6.97 -18.93 -0.24
N LYS A 120 -5.88 -18.34 -0.76
CA LYS A 120 -5.32 -18.64 -2.09
C LYS A 120 -6.33 -18.48 -3.24
N ARG A 121 -7.30 -17.60 -3.10
CA ARG A 121 -8.24 -17.27 -4.18
C ARG A 121 -7.52 -16.54 -5.32
N LYS A 122 -8.02 -16.67 -6.53
CA LYS A 122 -7.51 -15.94 -7.71
C LYS A 122 -8.30 -14.67 -7.98
N HIS A 123 -9.56 -14.64 -7.56
CA HIS A 123 -10.48 -13.52 -7.74
C HIS A 123 -11.28 -13.27 -6.48
N VAL A 124 -11.78 -12.05 -6.35
CA VAL A 124 -12.72 -11.61 -5.31
C VAL A 124 -13.87 -10.93 -6.03
N PHE A 125 -15.09 -11.31 -5.68
CA PHE A 125 -16.29 -10.58 -6.04
C PHE A 125 -16.75 -9.75 -4.85
N SER A 126 -17.08 -8.49 -5.09
CA SER A 126 -17.47 -7.51 -4.07
C SER A 126 -18.39 -6.45 -4.69
N GLU A 127 -18.83 -5.49 -3.90
CA GLU A 127 -19.56 -4.33 -4.43
C GLU A 127 -18.74 -3.51 -5.45
N ALA A 128 -17.42 -3.52 -5.33
CA ALA A 128 -16.53 -2.91 -6.32
C ALA A 128 -16.46 -3.68 -7.65
N GLY A 129 -17.11 -4.84 -7.76
CA GLY A 129 -17.09 -5.71 -8.93
C GLY A 129 -16.18 -6.93 -8.77
N LEU A 130 -15.89 -7.59 -9.90
CA LEU A 130 -14.99 -8.74 -9.96
C LEU A 130 -13.53 -8.28 -10.03
N LEU A 131 -12.75 -8.58 -8.99
CA LEU A 131 -11.35 -8.19 -8.87
C LEU A 131 -10.42 -9.38 -9.08
N SER A 132 -9.42 -9.24 -9.92
CA SER A 132 -8.36 -10.24 -10.08
C SER A 132 -7.23 -9.98 -9.08
N LEU A 133 -6.93 -10.94 -8.21
CA LEU A 133 -5.86 -10.85 -7.22
C LEU A 133 -4.44 -10.93 -7.83
N LYS A 134 -4.33 -11.11 -9.17
CA LYS A 134 -3.07 -10.97 -9.90
C LYS A 134 -2.73 -9.52 -10.23
N ASP A 135 -3.65 -8.59 -10.03
CA ASP A 135 -3.42 -7.17 -10.28
C ASP A 135 -2.28 -6.65 -9.39
N PRO A 136 -1.24 -6.02 -9.99
CA PRO A 136 -0.10 -5.48 -9.24
C PRO A 136 -0.48 -4.49 -8.15
N ARG A 137 -1.61 -3.78 -8.28
CA ARG A 137 -2.14 -2.84 -7.27
C ARG A 137 -2.36 -3.48 -5.90
N PHE A 138 -2.58 -4.79 -5.83
CA PHE A 138 -2.80 -5.50 -4.58
C PHE A 138 -1.52 -6.12 -3.97
N ASN A 139 -0.35 -5.94 -4.59
CA ASN A 139 0.89 -6.55 -4.11
C ASN A 139 1.29 -6.09 -2.71
N TRP A 140 1.04 -4.82 -2.36
CA TRP A 140 1.31 -4.30 -1.03
C TRP A 140 0.43 -4.93 0.05
N ILE A 141 -0.84 -5.26 -0.27
CA ILE A 141 -1.77 -5.95 0.65
C ILE A 141 -1.25 -7.35 0.97
N ARG A 142 -0.69 -8.04 -0.01
CA ARG A 142 -0.08 -9.37 0.17
C ARG A 142 1.08 -9.36 1.16
N GLN A 143 1.79 -8.23 1.28
CA GLN A 143 2.93 -8.06 2.18
C GLN A 143 2.51 -7.70 3.61
N LEU A 144 1.26 -7.33 3.85
CA LEU A 144 0.76 -6.98 5.17
C LEU A 144 0.83 -8.18 6.12
N GLN A 145 1.36 -7.92 7.31
CA GLN A 145 1.42 -8.92 8.38
C GLN A 145 0.14 -8.86 9.24
N LYS A 146 -0.26 -10.00 9.79
CA LYS A 146 -1.46 -10.11 10.65
C LYS A 146 -1.47 -9.09 11.80
N ARG A 147 -0.30 -8.75 12.37
CA ARG A 147 -0.17 -7.74 13.45
C ARG A 147 -0.49 -6.31 13.03
N GLN A 148 -0.45 -6.02 11.73
CA GLN A 148 -0.79 -4.70 11.17
C GLN A 148 -2.30 -4.51 11.03
N LEU A 149 -3.08 -5.58 11.04
CA LEU A 149 -4.51 -5.57 10.83
C LEU A 149 -5.25 -5.40 12.15
N ASP A 150 -5.85 -4.24 12.37
CA ASP A 150 -6.76 -3.98 13.51
C ASP A 150 -8.20 -4.22 13.07
N ARG A 151 -8.62 -5.48 13.11
CA ARG A 151 -9.96 -5.89 12.65
C ARG A 151 -11.10 -5.30 13.49
N VAL A 152 -10.84 -4.99 14.76
CA VAL A 152 -11.85 -4.39 15.66
C VAL A 152 -12.17 -2.97 15.21
N LYS A 153 -11.16 -2.25 14.75
CA LYS A 153 -11.32 -0.87 14.26
C LYS A 153 -11.55 -0.79 12.75
N GLY A 154 -11.37 -1.88 12.01
CA GLY A 154 -11.36 -1.86 10.55
C GLY A 154 -10.19 -1.05 9.96
N MET A 155 -9.03 -1.01 10.65
CA MET A 155 -7.91 -0.14 10.29
C MET A 155 -6.61 -0.93 10.17
N ILE A 156 -5.70 -0.44 9.34
CA ILE A 156 -4.35 -0.99 9.14
C ILE A 156 -3.36 -0.14 9.90
N ARG A 157 -2.47 -0.79 10.66
CA ARG A 157 -1.33 -0.15 11.33
C ARG A 157 -0.16 -0.05 10.38
N MET A 158 0.29 1.17 10.13
CA MET A 158 1.43 1.48 9.29
C MET A 158 2.44 2.31 10.05
N ASN A 159 3.72 2.09 9.81
CA ASN A 159 4.74 3.05 10.21
C ASN A 159 4.80 4.20 9.21
N THR A 160 5.52 5.27 9.55
CA THR A 160 5.59 6.46 8.70
C THR A 160 6.14 6.14 7.30
N LEU A 161 7.12 5.23 7.19
CA LEU A 161 7.70 4.87 5.89
C LEU A 161 6.70 4.08 5.02
N GLU A 162 5.98 3.12 5.60
CA GLU A 162 4.93 2.38 4.90
C GLU A 162 3.82 3.31 4.42
N TRP A 163 3.45 4.26 5.27
CA TRP A 163 2.47 5.29 4.95
C TRP A 163 2.92 6.19 3.79
N ILE A 164 4.15 6.73 3.85
CA ILE A 164 4.74 7.55 2.79
C ILE A 164 4.81 6.78 1.48
N ARG A 165 5.27 5.53 1.50
CA ARG A 165 5.33 4.70 0.29
C ARG A 165 3.96 4.56 -0.34
N LEU A 166 2.95 4.24 0.46
CA LEU A 166 1.59 4.06 -0.04
C LEU A 166 1.04 5.36 -0.64
N SER A 167 1.22 6.50 0.04
CA SER A 167 0.70 7.80 -0.41
C SER A 167 1.38 8.32 -1.69
N VAL A 168 2.64 7.93 -1.95
CA VAL A 168 3.37 8.33 -3.17
C VAL A 168 3.04 7.43 -4.36
N PHE A 169 2.89 6.11 -4.13
CA PHE A 169 2.73 5.15 -5.23
C PHE A 169 1.30 5.02 -5.76
N GLU A 170 0.29 5.33 -4.94
CA GLU A 170 -1.11 5.04 -5.29
C GLU A 170 -1.93 6.28 -5.63
N GLU A 171 -1.31 7.47 -5.80
CA GLU A 171 -2.03 8.75 -6.04
C GLU A 171 -3.23 8.93 -5.09
N ILE A 172 -3.03 8.60 -3.82
CA ILE A 172 -4.12 8.57 -2.84
C ILE A 172 -4.61 9.98 -2.57
N HIS A 173 -5.90 10.20 -2.74
CA HIS A 173 -6.56 11.41 -2.29
C HIS A 173 -6.70 11.36 -0.76
N LEU A 174 -5.94 12.24 -0.07
CA LEU A 174 -6.02 12.39 1.37
C LEU A 174 -7.37 13.02 1.74
N PRO A 175 -8.05 12.56 2.80
CA PRO A 175 -9.22 13.23 3.32
C PRO A 175 -8.84 14.64 3.82
N HIS A 176 -9.81 15.56 3.84
CA HIS A 176 -9.61 16.90 4.34
C HIS A 176 -9.75 16.95 5.87
N ASP A 177 -8.83 16.29 6.58
CA ASP A 177 -8.76 16.34 8.04
C ASP A 177 -7.36 16.76 8.52
N ALA A 178 -7.23 17.08 9.81
CA ALA A 178 -6.00 17.60 10.39
C ALA A 178 -4.83 16.61 10.29
N GLU A 179 -5.10 15.30 10.42
CA GLU A 179 -4.07 14.27 10.29
C GLU A 179 -3.59 14.10 8.84
N ALA A 180 -4.47 14.31 7.87
CA ALA A 180 -4.11 14.31 6.46
C ALA A 180 -3.25 15.52 6.08
N GLU A 181 -3.55 16.71 6.62
CA GLU A 181 -2.71 17.91 6.43
C GLU A 181 -1.32 17.73 7.07
N GLU A 182 -1.21 17.11 8.25
CA GLU A 182 0.09 16.77 8.84
C GLU A 182 0.88 15.82 7.93
N THR A 183 0.22 14.82 7.33
CA THR A 183 0.85 13.90 6.38
C THR A 183 1.34 14.63 5.13
N LYS A 184 0.51 15.50 4.56
CA LYS A 184 0.86 16.30 3.39
C LYS A 184 2.04 17.22 3.69
N SER A 185 2.01 17.91 4.83
CA SER A 185 3.14 18.74 5.29
C SER A 185 4.42 17.93 5.41
N LEU A 186 4.39 16.71 5.94
CA LEU A 186 5.54 15.82 6.02
C LEU A 186 6.07 15.43 4.63
N LEU A 187 5.20 15.10 3.69
CA LEU A 187 5.58 14.78 2.31
C LEU A 187 6.21 15.99 1.61
N ASP A 188 5.63 17.17 1.80
CA ASP A 188 6.16 18.43 1.26
C ASP A 188 7.55 18.77 1.85
N GLN A 189 7.76 18.54 3.15
CA GLN A 189 9.05 18.71 3.81
C GLN A 189 10.11 17.73 3.28
N ILE A 190 9.74 16.47 3.00
CA ILE A 190 10.64 15.49 2.39
C ILE A 190 11.03 15.93 0.97
N GLY A 191 10.07 16.45 0.20
CA GLY A 191 10.29 16.94 -1.16
C GLY A 191 11.07 18.25 -1.25
N ARG A 192 10.99 19.08 -0.22
CA ARG A 192 11.60 20.43 -0.16
C ARG A 192 12.62 20.57 0.95
N PHE A 193 13.32 19.49 1.29
CA PHE A 193 14.24 19.50 2.42
C PHE A 193 14.99 20.83 2.58
N GLU A 194 14.69 21.56 3.64
CA GLU A 194 15.31 22.84 3.99
C GLU A 194 16.12 22.71 5.27
N THR A 195 17.35 23.24 5.25
CA THR A 195 18.28 23.23 6.39
C THR A 195 18.05 24.43 7.31
N SER A 196 16.86 24.52 7.91
CA SER A 196 16.49 25.72 8.70
C SER A 196 16.79 25.63 10.19
N GLN A 197 17.11 24.47 10.74
CA GLN A 197 17.28 24.26 12.17
C GLN A 197 18.76 24.28 12.57
N LEU A 198 19.13 25.15 13.49
CA LEU A 198 20.46 25.16 14.12
C LEU A 198 20.57 23.96 15.08
N LEU A 199 21.38 22.98 14.73
CA LEU A 199 21.64 21.82 15.58
C LEU A 199 22.78 22.10 16.54
N ASN A 200 22.59 21.80 17.83
CA ASN A 200 23.68 21.92 18.79
C ASN A 200 24.54 20.65 18.77
N ILE A 201 25.73 20.79 18.23
CA ILE A 201 26.77 19.74 18.18
C ILE A 201 28.03 20.17 18.95
N SER A 202 27.89 21.02 19.95
CA SER A 202 29.05 21.59 20.72
C SER A 202 29.94 20.53 21.37
N GLN A 203 29.39 19.31 21.63
CA GLN A 203 30.17 18.19 22.14
C GLN A 203 31.11 17.58 21.09
N LEU A 204 30.88 17.84 19.80
CA LEU A 204 31.71 17.32 18.71
C LEU A 204 32.94 18.22 18.54
N LYS A 205 34.13 17.68 18.83
CA LYS A 205 35.43 18.38 18.63
C LYS A 205 35.91 18.29 17.18
N ALA A 206 35.01 18.55 16.21
CA ALA A 206 35.35 18.60 14.80
C ALA A 206 34.53 19.69 14.10
N HIS A 207 35.11 20.26 13.05
CA HIS A 207 34.42 21.20 12.17
C HIS A 207 33.90 20.45 10.98
N LEU A 208 32.59 20.53 10.72
CA LEU A 208 31.97 19.96 9.54
C LEU A 208 32.21 20.88 8.33
N ARG A 209 32.38 20.28 7.16
CA ARG A 209 32.35 21.00 5.90
C ARG A 209 30.89 21.29 5.50
N PRO A 210 30.62 22.33 4.68
CA PRO A 210 29.24 22.71 4.34
C PRO A 210 28.37 21.57 3.86
N TYR A 211 28.88 20.64 3.01
CA TYR A 211 28.14 19.50 2.55
C TYR A 211 27.87 18.47 3.67
N GLN A 212 28.77 18.36 4.67
CA GLN A 212 28.57 17.48 5.84
C GLN A 212 27.50 18.04 6.77
N GLU A 213 27.39 19.37 6.87
CA GLU A 213 26.32 20.03 7.61
C GLU A 213 24.95 19.74 6.94
N ILE A 214 24.88 19.83 5.61
CA ILE A 214 23.67 19.43 4.86
C ILE A 214 23.31 17.97 5.14
N GLY A 215 24.29 17.06 5.10
CA GLY A 215 24.08 15.65 5.42
C GLY A 215 23.64 15.41 6.86
N LEU A 216 24.19 16.16 7.83
CA LEU A 216 23.75 16.15 9.23
C LEU A 216 22.28 16.58 9.36
N HIS A 217 21.89 17.67 8.73
CA HIS A 217 20.51 18.16 8.76
C HIS A 217 19.55 17.13 8.15
N TRP A 218 19.95 16.46 7.07
CA TRP A 218 19.20 15.38 6.47
C TRP A 218 19.03 14.19 7.44
N LEU A 219 20.12 13.74 8.06
CA LEU A 219 20.07 12.67 9.05
C LEU A 219 19.22 13.05 10.27
N TRP A 220 19.31 14.31 10.72
CA TRP A 220 18.49 14.84 11.80
C TRP A 220 17.00 14.84 11.43
N PHE A 221 16.67 15.32 10.25
CA PHE A 221 15.29 15.25 9.73
C PHE A 221 14.75 13.82 9.77
N LEU A 222 15.51 12.86 9.26
CA LEU A 222 15.13 11.45 9.29
C LEU A 222 14.92 10.94 10.73
N TYR A 223 15.81 11.32 11.65
CA TYR A 223 15.71 10.97 13.06
C TYR A 223 14.44 11.52 13.71
N CYS A 224 14.14 12.81 13.53
CA CYS A 224 12.94 13.45 14.07
C CYS A 224 11.66 12.81 13.58
N HIS A 225 11.63 12.42 12.31
CA HIS A 225 10.49 11.75 11.69
C HIS A 225 10.52 10.20 11.81
N ARG A 226 11.50 9.66 12.56
CA ARG A 226 11.69 8.21 12.77
C ARG A 226 11.79 7.42 11.48
N LEU A 227 12.40 8.02 10.50
CA LEU A 227 12.74 7.42 9.23
C LEU A 227 14.16 6.83 9.30
N SER A 228 14.41 5.80 8.51
CA SER A 228 15.76 5.27 8.28
C SER A 228 16.39 6.01 7.11
N GLY A 229 17.71 6.20 7.15
CA GLY A 229 18.46 6.86 6.09
C GLY A 229 19.60 6.01 5.55
N LEU A 230 20.01 6.31 4.33
CA LEU A 230 21.20 5.77 3.70
C LEU A 230 22.07 6.95 3.24
N LEU A 231 23.28 7.05 3.79
CA LEU A 231 24.27 8.08 3.43
C LEU A 231 25.18 7.53 2.33
N CYS A 232 24.94 7.94 1.09
CA CYS A 232 25.59 7.42 -0.13
C CYS A 232 26.72 8.27 -0.67
N ASP A 233 27.32 9.14 0.16
CA ASP A 233 28.49 9.94 -0.24
C ASP A 233 29.66 9.03 -0.68
N ASP A 234 30.56 9.55 -1.51
CA ASP A 234 31.76 8.82 -1.93
C ASP A 234 32.68 8.48 -0.75
N MET A 235 33.58 7.55 -0.94
CA MET A 235 34.58 7.18 0.05
C MET A 235 35.49 8.38 0.35
N GLY A 236 35.83 8.60 1.64
CA GLY A 236 36.70 9.71 2.05
C GLY A 236 35.98 11.02 2.35
N LEU A 237 34.70 11.18 2.01
CA LEU A 237 33.95 12.42 2.28
C LEU A 237 33.49 12.59 3.75
N GLY A 238 33.96 11.73 4.66
CA GLY A 238 33.74 11.90 6.09
C GLY A 238 32.35 11.53 6.58
N LYS A 239 31.72 10.51 6.01
CA LYS A 239 30.45 9.96 6.50
C LYS A 239 30.44 9.66 7.98
N THR A 240 31.57 9.18 8.52
CA THR A 240 31.75 8.90 9.95
C THR A 240 31.62 10.18 10.79
N HIS A 241 32.12 11.32 10.32
CA HIS A 241 31.98 12.61 11.02
C HIS A 241 30.52 13.08 11.02
N GLN A 242 29.78 12.89 9.93
CA GLN A 242 28.34 13.19 9.87
C GLN A 242 27.55 12.31 10.85
N ALA A 243 27.88 11.02 10.93
CA ALA A 243 27.26 10.11 11.89
C ALA A 243 27.57 10.52 13.35
N MET A 244 28.82 10.87 13.66
CA MET A 244 29.19 11.38 14.98
C MET A 244 28.49 12.70 15.33
N ALA A 245 28.35 13.59 14.37
CA ALA A 245 27.60 14.85 14.54
C ALA A 245 26.12 14.58 14.86
N LEU A 246 25.50 13.59 14.21
CA LEU A 246 24.14 13.17 14.54
C LEU A 246 24.07 12.64 15.99
N LEU A 247 25.02 11.81 16.42
CA LEU A 247 25.06 11.30 17.80
C LEU A 247 25.19 12.45 18.81
N ALA A 248 26.02 13.46 18.52
CA ALA A 248 26.17 14.67 19.36
C ALA A 248 24.84 15.44 19.45
N ALA A 249 24.18 15.69 18.32
CA ALA A 249 22.91 16.41 18.28
C ALA A 249 21.80 15.66 19.05
N ILE A 250 21.69 14.33 18.89
CA ILE A 250 20.73 13.53 19.62
C ILE A 250 21.02 13.53 21.13
N SER A 251 22.29 13.39 21.51
CA SER A 251 22.70 13.40 22.92
C SER A 251 22.37 14.71 23.60
N HIS A 252 22.53 15.84 22.90
CA HIS A 252 22.18 17.17 23.40
C HIS A 252 20.66 17.34 23.59
N GLU A 253 19.85 16.93 22.62
CA GLU A 253 18.37 17.04 22.65
C GLU A 253 17.76 16.25 23.79
N ASP A 254 18.30 15.07 24.08
CA ASP A 254 17.75 14.16 25.10
C ASP A 254 18.12 14.56 26.56
N GLY A 255 19.02 15.47 26.74
CA GLY A 255 19.49 15.94 28.08
C GLY A 255 20.03 14.79 28.93
N GLU A 256 19.65 14.74 30.22
CA GLU A 256 20.15 13.73 31.19
C GLU A 256 19.68 12.29 30.92
N LYS A 257 18.78 12.08 29.99
CA LYS A 257 18.32 10.72 29.63
C LYS A 257 19.37 10.03 28.76
N SER A 258 20.26 9.28 29.40
CA SER A 258 21.30 8.48 28.74
C SER A 258 20.70 7.50 27.74
N LYS A 259 20.66 7.88 26.46
CA LYS A 259 20.35 6.94 25.38
C LYS A 259 21.55 6.06 25.09
N LYS A 260 21.26 4.84 24.64
CA LYS A 260 22.27 3.89 24.17
C LYS A 260 22.24 3.89 22.66
N TYR A 261 23.41 3.96 22.05
CA TYR A 261 23.62 3.91 20.61
C TYR A 261 24.36 2.64 20.26
N LEU A 262 24.07 2.05 19.12
CA LEU A 262 24.73 0.87 18.60
C LEU A 262 25.32 1.18 17.23
N VAL A 263 26.63 1.04 17.09
CA VAL A 263 27.33 1.09 15.81
C VAL A 263 27.73 -0.33 15.43
N VAL A 264 27.26 -0.79 14.27
CA VAL A 264 27.61 -2.09 13.70
C VAL A 264 28.52 -1.87 12.50
N CYS A 265 29.71 -2.41 12.53
CA CYS A 265 30.70 -2.24 11.48
C CYS A 265 31.57 -3.49 11.29
N PRO A 266 32.26 -3.65 10.16
CA PRO A 266 33.27 -4.71 9.98
C PRO A 266 34.35 -4.65 11.06
N THR A 267 34.88 -5.83 11.47
CA THR A 267 35.89 -5.95 12.50
C THR A 267 37.15 -5.12 12.21
N SER A 268 37.53 -4.99 10.94
CA SER A 268 38.68 -4.19 10.49
C SER A 268 38.62 -2.71 10.79
N VAL A 269 37.40 -2.15 11.05
CA VAL A 269 37.22 -0.72 11.31
C VAL A 269 36.70 -0.41 12.73
N ILE A 270 36.55 -1.42 13.59
CA ILE A 270 36.09 -1.25 14.98
C ILE A 270 36.99 -0.27 15.75
N TYR A 271 38.32 -0.51 15.73
CA TYR A 271 39.28 0.34 16.42
C TYR A 271 39.33 1.75 15.83
N HIS A 272 39.17 1.87 14.51
CA HIS A 272 39.09 3.18 13.86
C HIS A 272 37.86 3.99 14.37
N TRP A 273 36.70 3.35 14.53
CA TRP A 273 35.53 3.99 15.13
C TRP A 273 35.77 4.37 16.58
N GLN A 274 36.41 3.51 17.36
CA GLN A 274 36.76 3.77 18.75
C GLN A 274 37.68 5.00 18.88
N ASP A 275 38.75 5.06 18.08
CA ASP A 275 39.71 6.16 18.06
C ASP A 275 39.04 7.49 17.67
N LEU A 276 38.19 7.45 16.63
CA LEU A 276 37.46 8.66 16.21
C LEU A 276 36.48 9.14 17.27
N LEU A 277 35.74 8.26 17.93
CA LEU A 277 34.81 8.61 19.00
C LEU A 277 35.57 9.20 20.19
N GLN A 278 36.67 8.59 20.62
CA GLN A 278 37.52 9.14 21.70
C GLN A 278 38.09 10.51 21.34
N LYS A 279 38.49 10.72 20.11
CA LYS A 279 39.07 11.99 19.62
C LYS A 279 38.03 13.09 19.49
N PHE A 280 36.88 12.80 18.93
CA PHE A 280 35.91 13.80 18.52
C PHE A 280 34.67 13.91 19.42
N LEU A 281 34.35 12.86 20.19
CA LEU A 281 33.26 12.80 21.16
C LEU A 281 33.75 12.24 22.51
N PRO A 282 34.75 12.84 23.14
CA PRO A 282 35.44 12.29 24.33
C PRO A 282 34.51 12.10 25.55
N GLU A 283 33.40 12.81 25.63
CA GLU A 283 32.44 12.69 26.72
C GLU A 283 31.53 11.44 26.57
N MET A 284 31.48 10.83 25.37
CA MET A 284 30.66 9.68 25.10
C MET A 284 31.37 8.38 25.55
N ARG A 285 30.74 7.64 26.44
CA ARG A 285 31.26 6.34 26.89
C ARG A 285 31.11 5.30 25.79
N VAL A 286 32.23 4.72 25.38
CA VAL A 286 32.29 3.71 24.32
C VAL A 286 32.62 2.36 24.91
N CYS A 287 31.85 1.34 24.54
CA CYS A 287 32.11 -0.06 24.83
C CYS A 287 32.22 -0.82 23.51
N THR A 288 33.35 -1.46 23.29
CA THR A 288 33.61 -2.25 22.08
C THR A 288 33.28 -3.71 22.37
N TYR A 289 32.47 -4.33 21.50
CA TYR A 289 32.14 -5.75 21.57
C TYR A 289 32.44 -6.42 20.24
N TYR A 290 33.27 -7.48 20.29
CA TYR A 290 33.53 -8.36 19.13
C TYR A 290 33.79 -9.75 19.69
N GLY A 291 33.30 -10.77 18.98
CA GLY A 291 33.43 -12.19 19.34
C GLY A 291 34.54 -12.86 18.60
#